data_a6846babe6133fb44c31bbfc0934c90a
#
_entry.id   a6846babe6133fb44c31bbfc0934c90a
#
_cell.length_a   1.000
_cell.length_b   1.000
_cell.length_c   1.000
_cell.angle_alpha   90.00
_cell.angle_beta   90.00
_cell.angle_gamma   90.00
#
_symmetry.space_group_name_H-M   'P 1'
#
loop_
_entity.id
_entity.type
_entity.pdbx_description
1 polymer ?
#
loop_
_entity_poly.entity_id
_entity_poly.type
_entity_poly.pdbx_seq_one_letter_code
_entity_poly.pdbx_strand_id
1 'polypeptide(L)'
;AAPADWKMLRAEGDAIEYHATTLSLELHHTQTEAYLIALSDKVPSVYVVMRAAPELAPAIPIEVLHMTASAHEGLDYADSAEVFVEKVPMPPGLIAWVREFIDMHHEEEIFYKRQRDKHRIDLEEEGIGDPRIRQLADVYRAPGTRKKDTLQ
;
A
#
# COMPACT_ATOMS: atom_id res chain seq x y z
N ALA A 1 -25.84 9.59 -1.08
CA ALA A 1 -25.58 9.22 -2.46
C ALA A 1 -26.90 9.05 -3.16
N ALA A 2 -27.14 9.75 -4.27
CA ALA A 2 -28.30 9.50 -5.12
C ALA A 2 -28.13 8.11 -5.74
N PRO A 3 -29.22 7.32 -5.86
CA PRO A 3 -29.13 6.01 -6.50
C PRO A 3 -28.57 6.20 -7.91
N ALA A 4 -27.72 5.27 -8.34
CA ALA A 4 -27.13 5.28 -9.66
C ALA A 4 -28.24 5.33 -10.73
N ASP A 5 -28.44 6.48 -11.32
CA ASP A 5 -29.43 6.68 -12.37
C ASP A 5 -28.72 6.53 -13.73
N TRP A 6 -28.57 5.26 -14.17
CA TRP A 6 -27.93 4.89 -15.44
C TRP A 6 -28.67 5.52 -16.62
N LYS A 7 -28.54 6.83 -16.75
CA LYS A 7 -29.15 7.59 -17.83
C LYS A 7 -28.34 7.41 -19.13
N MET A 8 -28.96 6.86 -20.14
CA MET A 8 -28.36 6.76 -21.46
C MET A 8 -28.09 8.13 -22.04
N LEU A 9 -26.85 8.41 -22.40
CA LEU A 9 -26.42 9.67 -23.02
C LEU A 9 -26.37 9.54 -24.54
N ARG A 10 -25.82 8.43 -25.03
CA ARG A 10 -25.54 8.23 -26.45
C ARG A 10 -25.50 6.72 -26.78
N ALA A 11 -25.93 6.42 -27.99
CA ALA A 11 -25.81 5.08 -28.57
C ALA A 11 -25.20 5.21 -29.99
N GLU A 12 -24.08 4.50 -30.22
CA GLU A 12 -23.41 4.44 -31.52
C GLU A 12 -23.07 2.96 -31.84
N GLY A 13 -23.75 2.39 -32.81
CA GLY A 13 -23.59 0.98 -33.15
C GLY A 13 -23.89 0.09 -31.94
N ASP A 14 -22.94 -0.74 -31.57
CA ASP A 14 -23.06 -1.66 -30.42
C ASP A 14 -22.61 -1.02 -29.08
N ALA A 15 -22.11 0.22 -29.08
CA ALA A 15 -21.67 0.93 -27.91
C ALA A 15 -22.75 1.87 -27.37
N ILE A 16 -23.00 1.80 -26.07
CA ILE A 16 -23.95 2.67 -25.39
C ILE A 16 -23.22 3.36 -24.24
N GLU A 17 -23.32 4.69 -24.21
CA GLU A 17 -22.73 5.53 -23.17
C GLU A 17 -23.81 5.92 -22.15
N TYR A 18 -23.51 5.73 -20.88
CA TYR A 18 -24.38 6.05 -19.77
C TYR A 18 -23.74 7.02 -18.80
N HIS A 19 -24.54 7.91 -18.24
CA HIS A 19 -24.21 8.62 -17.03
C HIS A 19 -24.63 7.76 -15.83
N ALA A 20 -23.65 7.20 -15.13
CA ALA A 20 -23.90 6.34 -13.97
C ALA A 20 -24.24 7.16 -12.71
N THR A 21 -23.38 8.10 -12.38
CA THR A 21 -23.51 8.98 -11.22
C THR A 21 -22.54 10.15 -11.32
N THR A 22 -22.70 11.14 -10.45
CA THR A 22 -21.74 12.21 -10.24
C THR A 22 -21.17 12.11 -8.84
N LEU A 23 -19.86 11.97 -8.72
CA LEU A 23 -19.15 11.89 -7.47
C LEU A 23 -18.20 13.07 -7.29
N SER A 24 -18.01 13.50 -6.06
CA SER A 24 -16.97 14.45 -5.70
C SER A 24 -15.62 13.70 -5.58
N LEU A 25 -14.59 14.23 -6.23
CA LEU A 25 -13.23 13.81 -6.02
C LEU A 25 -12.58 14.77 -5.03
N GLU A 26 -12.11 14.23 -3.90
CA GLU A 26 -11.45 14.98 -2.85
C GLU A 26 -9.96 14.65 -2.82
N LEU A 27 -9.12 15.68 -2.61
CA LEU A 27 -7.69 15.51 -2.43
C LEU A 27 -7.31 15.88 -0.99
N HIS A 28 -6.51 15.02 -0.37
CA HIS A 28 -6.04 15.18 1.00
C HIS A 28 -4.52 15.34 1.03
N HIS A 29 -4.04 16.34 1.78
CA HIS A 29 -2.60 16.64 1.87
C HIS A 29 -1.76 15.48 2.42
N THR A 30 -2.37 14.60 3.21
CA THR A 30 -1.71 13.39 3.73
C THR A 30 -1.49 12.28 2.70
N GLN A 31 -2.11 12.40 1.52
CA GLN A 31 -2.06 11.37 0.46
C GLN A 31 -1.26 11.81 -0.77
N THR A 32 -0.50 12.89 -0.69
CA THR A 32 0.26 13.41 -1.83
C THR A 32 1.24 12.41 -2.42
N GLU A 33 1.85 11.54 -1.61
CA GLU A 33 2.71 10.45 -2.09
C GLU A 33 1.94 9.45 -2.95
N ALA A 34 0.74 9.06 -2.53
CA ALA A 34 -0.11 8.15 -3.30
C ALA A 34 -0.56 8.76 -4.63
N TYR A 35 -0.78 10.08 -4.68
CA TYR A 35 -1.07 10.79 -5.93
C TYR A 35 0.14 10.86 -6.85
N LEU A 36 1.35 11.07 -6.31
CA LEU A 36 2.59 10.99 -7.08
C LEU A 36 2.74 9.62 -7.75
N ILE A 37 2.48 8.55 -7.02
CA ILE A 37 2.50 7.18 -7.56
C ILE A 37 1.50 7.06 -8.71
N ALA A 38 0.25 7.51 -8.52
CA ALA A 38 -0.77 7.46 -9.57
C ALA A 38 -0.41 8.27 -10.82
N LEU A 39 0.25 9.44 -10.65
CA LEU A 39 0.72 10.26 -11.76
C LEU A 39 1.97 9.72 -12.44
N SER A 40 2.78 8.90 -11.76
CA SER A 40 4.00 8.28 -12.29
C SER A 40 3.73 7.05 -13.14
N ASP A 41 2.52 6.53 -13.09
CA ASP A 41 2.12 5.40 -13.91
C ASP A 41 2.17 5.77 -15.41
N LYS A 42 2.37 4.79 -16.29
CA LYS A 42 2.43 4.99 -17.73
C LYS A 42 1.19 5.74 -18.27
N VAL A 43 0.04 5.48 -17.67
CA VAL A 43 -1.21 6.19 -17.93
C VAL A 43 -1.76 6.65 -16.58
N PRO A 44 -1.61 7.93 -16.22
CA PRO A 44 -2.18 8.48 -15.00
C PRO A 44 -3.68 8.19 -14.93
N SER A 45 -4.13 7.60 -13.85
CA SER A 45 -5.50 7.09 -13.73
C SER A 45 -6.11 7.40 -12.38
N VAL A 46 -7.43 7.57 -12.35
CA VAL A 46 -8.23 7.49 -11.13
C VAL A 46 -8.74 6.08 -10.93
N TYR A 47 -9.08 5.76 -9.70
CA TYR A 47 -9.61 4.47 -9.30
C TYR A 47 -11.09 4.63 -9.01
N VAL A 48 -11.92 3.90 -9.76
CA VAL A 48 -13.37 3.89 -9.61
C VAL A 48 -13.78 2.63 -8.89
N VAL A 49 -14.37 2.78 -7.72
CA VAL A 49 -14.82 1.68 -6.85
C VAL A 49 -16.27 1.38 -7.15
N MET A 50 -16.56 0.14 -7.46
CA MET A 50 -17.88 -0.33 -7.89
C MET A 50 -18.25 -1.63 -7.16
N ARG A 51 -19.53 -1.90 -7.08
CA ARG A 51 -20.03 -3.22 -6.62
C ARG A 51 -21.14 -3.75 -7.53
N ALA A 52 -21.36 -5.04 -7.46
CA ALA A 52 -22.52 -5.64 -8.07
C ALA A 52 -23.78 -5.26 -7.29
N ALA A 53 -24.81 -4.78 -7.97
CA ALA A 53 -26.07 -4.34 -7.38
C ALA A 53 -27.26 -4.70 -8.30
N PRO A 54 -27.53 -5.99 -8.53
CA PRO A 54 -28.59 -6.44 -9.44
C PRO A 54 -29.98 -6.00 -9.02
N GLU A 55 -30.17 -5.76 -7.72
CA GLU A 55 -31.43 -5.29 -7.16
C GLU A 55 -31.73 -3.81 -7.47
N LEU A 56 -30.71 -2.98 -7.69
CA LEU A 56 -30.87 -1.55 -7.94
C LEU A 56 -31.11 -1.24 -9.42
N ALA A 57 -30.44 -1.93 -10.31
CA ALA A 57 -30.51 -1.70 -11.75
C ALA A 57 -30.34 -3.04 -12.50
N PRO A 58 -31.44 -3.78 -12.75
CA PRO A 58 -31.35 -5.11 -13.40
C PRO A 58 -30.72 -5.09 -14.79
N ALA A 59 -30.83 -3.97 -15.52
CA ALA A 59 -30.24 -3.82 -16.85
C ALA A 59 -28.72 -3.56 -16.80
N ILE A 60 -28.23 -2.89 -15.75
CA ILE A 60 -26.82 -2.61 -15.51
C ILE A 60 -26.55 -2.87 -14.02
N PRO A 61 -26.25 -4.12 -13.65
CA PRO A 61 -26.20 -4.55 -12.26
C PRO A 61 -24.94 -4.08 -11.54
N ILE A 62 -24.58 -2.82 -11.69
CA ILE A 62 -23.37 -2.20 -11.14
C ILE A 62 -23.74 -0.89 -10.46
N GLU A 63 -23.22 -0.67 -9.27
CA GLU A 63 -23.29 0.60 -8.56
C GLU A 63 -21.88 1.18 -8.41
N VAL A 64 -21.73 2.46 -8.75
CA VAL A 64 -20.48 3.20 -8.52
C VAL A 64 -20.54 3.83 -7.15
N LEU A 65 -19.61 3.47 -6.28
CA LEU A 65 -19.62 3.86 -4.87
C LEU A 65 -18.72 5.05 -4.59
N HIS A 66 -17.51 5.04 -5.16
CA HIS A 66 -16.47 5.99 -4.81
C HIS A 66 -15.49 6.16 -5.97
N MET A 67 -14.76 7.28 -5.96
CA MET A 67 -13.67 7.54 -6.88
C MET A 67 -12.52 8.21 -6.13
N THR A 68 -11.31 7.76 -6.36
CA THR A 68 -10.12 8.31 -5.73
C THR A 68 -8.96 8.47 -6.72
N ALA A 69 -8.13 9.49 -6.50
CA ALA A 69 -6.85 9.66 -7.20
C ALA A 69 -5.70 8.96 -6.46
N SER A 70 -5.93 8.47 -5.25
CA SER A 70 -4.93 7.79 -4.43
C SER A 70 -4.70 6.36 -4.89
N ALA A 71 -3.46 6.05 -5.30
CA ALA A 71 -3.09 4.70 -5.66
C ALA A 71 -3.17 3.73 -4.46
N HIS A 72 -2.87 4.20 -3.25
CA HIS A 72 -2.98 3.39 -2.03
C HIS A 72 -4.43 3.03 -1.73
N GLU A 73 -5.31 4.02 -1.73
CA GLU A 73 -6.74 3.80 -1.47
C GLU A 73 -7.37 2.90 -2.55
N GLY A 74 -6.98 3.08 -3.81
CA GLY A 74 -7.43 2.21 -4.90
C GLY A 74 -7.02 0.75 -4.70
N LEU A 75 -5.81 0.49 -4.19
CA LEU A 75 -5.34 -0.85 -3.86
C LEU A 75 -6.07 -1.44 -2.64
N ASP A 76 -6.30 -0.64 -1.60
CA ASP A 76 -7.03 -1.07 -0.41
C ASP A 76 -8.44 -1.53 -0.75
N TYR A 77 -9.13 -0.81 -1.63
CA TYR A 77 -10.44 -1.25 -2.13
C TYR A 77 -10.35 -2.49 -3.01
N ALA A 78 -9.31 -2.62 -3.83
CA ALA A 78 -9.14 -3.78 -4.71
C ALA A 78 -8.93 -5.09 -3.94
N ASP A 79 -8.37 -5.02 -2.74
CA ASP A 79 -8.20 -6.17 -1.86
C ASP A 79 -9.50 -6.61 -1.16
N SER A 80 -10.55 -5.79 -1.24
CA SER A 80 -11.87 -6.12 -0.70
C SER A 80 -12.63 -7.05 -1.63
N ALA A 81 -13.18 -8.14 -1.09
CA ALA A 81 -13.98 -9.09 -1.86
C ALA A 81 -15.39 -8.58 -2.24
N GLU A 82 -15.83 -7.47 -1.64
CA GLU A 82 -17.19 -6.93 -1.80
C GLU A 82 -17.29 -5.92 -2.96
N VAL A 83 -16.16 -5.39 -3.41
CA VAL A 83 -16.09 -4.36 -4.44
C VAL A 83 -15.07 -4.73 -5.50
N PHE A 84 -15.14 -4.10 -6.64
CA PHE A 84 -14.13 -4.14 -7.67
C PHE A 84 -13.71 -2.73 -8.08
N VAL A 85 -12.47 -2.58 -8.51
CA VAL A 85 -11.86 -1.29 -8.82
C VAL A 85 -11.42 -1.27 -10.28
N GLU A 86 -11.84 -0.24 -10.99
CA GLU A 86 -11.40 0.02 -12.36
C GLU A 86 -10.50 1.25 -12.42
N LYS A 87 -9.40 1.13 -13.15
CA LYS A 87 -8.52 2.26 -13.46
C LYS A 87 -9.03 3.00 -14.69
N VAL A 88 -9.35 4.27 -14.53
CA VAL A 88 -9.83 5.13 -15.58
C VAL A 88 -8.79 6.22 -15.84
N PRO A 89 -8.32 6.40 -17.09
CA PRO A 89 -7.36 7.44 -17.42
C PRO A 89 -7.85 8.83 -16.98
N MET A 90 -6.97 9.59 -16.34
CA MET A 90 -7.28 10.97 -15.97
C MET A 90 -7.32 11.87 -17.22
N PRO A 91 -8.33 12.70 -17.35
CA PRO A 91 -8.29 13.77 -18.36
C PRO A 91 -7.18 14.79 -18.03
N PRO A 92 -6.63 15.50 -19.03
CA PRO A 92 -5.51 16.42 -18.83
C PRO A 92 -5.75 17.49 -17.77
N GLY A 93 -6.97 18.01 -17.64
CA GLY A 93 -7.32 18.99 -16.62
C GLY A 93 -7.25 18.42 -15.20
N LEU A 94 -7.62 17.15 -15.02
CA LEU A 94 -7.51 16.48 -13.74
C LEU A 94 -6.06 16.22 -13.36
N ILE A 95 -5.21 15.79 -14.31
CA ILE A 95 -3.77 15.62 -14.10
C ILE A 95 -3.16 16.94 -13.64
N ALA A 96 -3.48 18.05 -14.29
CA ALA A 96 -2.97 19.38 -13.94
C ALA A 96 -3.37 19.77 -12.51
N TRP A 97 -4.64 19.58 -12.16
CA TRP A 97 -5.15 19.90 -10.81
C TRP A 97 -4.51 19.05 -9.71
N VAL A 98 -4.37 17.74 -9.92
CA VAL A 98 -3.71 16.86 -8.95
C VAL A 98 -2.24 17.23 -8.79
N ARG A 99 -1.55 17.56 -9.90
CA ARG A 99 -0.14 18.00 -9.86
C ARG A 99 0.01 19.31 -9.10
N GLU A 100 -0.82 20.31 -9.36
CA GLU A 100 -0.82 21.57 -8.62
C GLU A 100 -1.05 21.35 -7.12
N PHE A 101 -1.97 20.46 -6.77
CA PHE A 101 -2.22 20.10 -5.38
C PHE A 101 -0.99 19.47 -4.71
N ILE A 102 -0.28 18.57 -5.42
CA ILE A 102 0.96 17.97 -4.93
C ILE A 102 2.02 19.05 -4.74
N ASP A 103 2.24 19.93 -5.71
CA ASP A 103 3.24 20.99 -5.64
C ASP A 103 3.02 21.93 -4.45
N MET A 104 1.76 22.15 -4.05
CA MET A 104 1.41 22.99 -2.90
C MET A 104 1.52 22.28 -1.54
N HIS A 105 1.33 20.97 -1.50
CA HIS A 105 1.08 20.26 -0.23
C HIS A 105 2.02 19.08 0.02
N HIS A 106 2.83 18.67 -0.95
CA HIS A 106 3.73 17.54 -0.77
C HIS A 106 4.95 17.97 0.03
N GLU A 107 5.16 17.32 1.16
CA GLU A 107 6.36 17.41 1.97
C GLU A 107 7.13 16.09 1.82
N GLU A 108 8.35 16.14 1.31
CA GLU A 108 9.21 14.97 1.29
C GLU A 108 9.55 14.55 2.72
N GLU A 109 9.01 13.43 3.19
CA GLU A 109 9.48 12.83 4.42
C GLU A 109 10.90 12.31 4.23
N ILE A 110 11.88 13.02 4.80
CA ILE A 110 13.26 12.53 4.85
C ILE A 110 13.27 11.33 5.77
N PHE A 111 13.33 10.13 5.16
CA PHE A 111 13.47 8.89 5.90
C PHE A 111 14.85 8.84 6.58
N TYR A 112 14.91 9.25 7.84
CA TYR A 112 16.07 8.96 8.69
C TYR A 112 16.08 7.48 9.01
N LYS A 113 16.93 6.74 8.30
CA LYS A 113 17.23 5.36 8.63
C LYS A 113 17.69 5.34 10.09
N ARG A 114 16.86 4.78 10.97
CA ARG A 114 17.21 4.60 12.38
C ARG A 114 18.55 3.88 12.39
N GLN A 115 19.64 4.58 12.76
CA GLN A 115 20.89 3.91 13.06
C GLN A 115 20.56 2.92 14.16
N ARG A 116 20.67 1.63 13.85
CA ARG A 116 20.76 0.64 14.90
C ARG A 116 21.97 1.08 15.71
N ASP A 117 21.74 1.52 16.93
CA ASP A 117 22.78 1.54 17.91
C ASP A 117 23.40 0.15 17.87
N LYS A 118 24.60 0.09 17.30
CA LYS A 118 25.43 -1.09 17.49
C LYS A 118 25.71 -1.08 18.97
N HIS A 119 24.85 -1.72 19.74
CA HIS A 119 25.16 -2.09 21.09
C HIS A 119 26.56 -2.68 21.01
N ARG A 120 27.51 -2.07 21.69
CA ARG A 120 28.89 -2.52 21.72
C ARG A 120 28.88 -3.94 22.26
N ILE A 121 28.85 -4.90 21.37
CA ILE A 121 28.96 -6.32 21.66
C ILE A 121 30.29 -6.58 22.38
N ASP A 122 31.27 -5.71 22.11
CA ASP A 122 32.59 -5.72 22.70
C ASP A 122 32.62 -5.54 24.26
N LEU A 123 31.53 -5.00 24.85
CA LEU A 123 31.39 -4.86 26.29
C LEU A 123 30.70 -6.06 26.96
N GLU A 124 30.11 -6.96 26.19
CA GLU A 124 29.48 -8.18 26.71
C GLU A 124 30.45 -9.36 26.72
N GLU A 125 31.53 -9.32 25.95
CA GLU A 125 32.55 -10.39 25.97
C GLU A 125 33.45 -10.38 27.22
N GLU A 126 33.53 -9.24 27.92
CA GLU A 126 34.21 -9.13 29.22
C GLU A 126 33.23 -9.15 30.40
N GLY A 127 31.99 -9.51 30.16
CA GLY A 127 31.02 -9.72 31.21
C GLY A 127 31.50 -10.86 32.10
N ILE A 128 32.14 -10.50 33.21
CA ILE A 128 32.25 -11.36 34.35
C ILE A 128 30.84 -11.78 34.68
N GLY A 129 30.45 -12.99 34.22
CA GLY A 129 29.16 -13.55 34.53
C GLY A 129 28.94 -13.51 36.03
N ASP A 130 27.70 -13.34 36.45
CA ASP A 130 27.35 -13.33 37.88
C ASP A 130 28.15 -14.44 38.58
N PRO A 131 28.99 -14.06 39.57
CA PRO A 131 29.86 -15.06 40.27
C PRO A 131 29.06 -16.17 40.93
N ARG A 132 27.75 -16.09 40.98
CA ARG A 132 26.83 -17.14 41.43
C ARG A 132 26.55 -18.20 40.36
N ILE A 133 26.82 -17.92 39.09
CA ILE A 133 26.67 -18.88 38.01
C ILE A 133 28.03 -19.45 37.69
N ARG A 134 28.49 -20.40 38.48
CA ARG A 134 29.60 -21.24 38.09
C ARG A 134 29.10 -22.24 37.05
N GLN A 135 29.22 -21.87 35.78
CA GLN A 135 29.18 -22.87 34.74
C GLN A 135 30.40 -23.79 34.91
N LEU A 136 30.11 -25.02 35.23
CA LEU A 136 31.14 -26.06 35.15
C LEU A 136 31.64 -26.09 33.71
N ALA A 137 32.92 -25.74 33.52
CA ALA A 137 33.57 -25.63 32.22
C ALA A 137 33.52 -26.91 31.35
N ASP A 138 32.95 -27.98 31.88
CA ASP A 138 32.94 -29.31 31.28
C ASP A 138 31.63 -29.70 30.60
N VAL A 139 30.59 -28.86 30.61
CA VAL A 139 29.26 -29.21 30.07
C VAL A 139 29.21 -29.25 28.54
N TYR A 140 30.19 -28.68 27.85
CA TYR A 140 30.21 -28.61 26.39
C TYR A 140 31.53 -29.00 25.73
N ARG A 141 32.26 -30.01 26.27
CA ARG A 141 33.33 -30.65 25.51
C ARG A 141 32.68 -31.51 24.42
N ALA A 142 32.84 -31.13 23.17
CA ALA A 142 32.46 -31.97 22.06
C ALA A 142 33.14 -33.33 22.18
N PRO A 143 32.41 -34.44 22.04
CA PRO A 143 33.03 -35.76 22.05
C PRO A 143 33.97 -35.86 20.84
N GLY A 144 35.26 -35.87 21.07
CA GLY A 144 36.28 -35.98 20.02
C GLY A 144 37.62 -35.31 20.29
N THR A 145 37.75 -34.44 21.28
CA THR A 145 39.00 -33.78 21.62
C THR A 145 39.79 -34.48 22.74
N ARG A 146 39.66 -35.81 22.89
CA ARG A 146 40.64 -36.57 23.67
C ARG A 146 41.91 -36.70 22.85
N LYS A 147 42.90 -35.85 23.12
CA LYS A 147 44.26 -36.18 22.74
C LYS A 147 44.61 -37.52 23.38
N LYS A 148 44.90 -38.51 22.54
CA LYS A 148 45.55 -39.73 22.99
C LYS A 148 46.93 -39.33 23.49
N ASP A 149 47.14 -39.35 24.79
CA ASP A 149 48.50 -39.37 25.36
C ASP A 149 49.13 -40.68 24.94
N THR A 150 50.04 -40.57 23.99
CA THR A 150 50.92 -41.71 23.64
C THR A 150 51.99 -41.78 24.69
N LEU A 151 51.80 -42.68 25.59
CA LEU A 151 52.89 -43.16 26.48
C LEU A 151 53.87 -43.94 25.63
N GLN A 152 55.09 -43.45 25.58
CA GLN A 152 56.25 -44.22 25.26
C GLN A 152 56.83 -44.73 26.55
#